data_c95469d4aa7a0c8f39d97bcca221aa0e
#
_entry.id   c95469d4aa7a0c8f39d97bcca221aa0e
#
_cell.length_a   1.000
_cell.length_b   1.000
_cell.length_c   1.000
_cell.angle_alpha   90.00
_cell.angle_beta   90.00
_cell.angle_gamma   90.00
#
_symmetry.space_group_name_H-M   'P 1'
#
loop_
_entity.id
_entity.type
_entity.pdbx_description
1 polymer ?
#
loop_
_entity_poly.entity_id
_entity_poly.type
_entity_poly.pdbx_seq_one_letter_code
_entity_poly.pdbx_strand_id
1 'polypeptide(L)'
;MAYYFSEPSRTFGEYLLVPGYSSSECVPTAVSLKTPLVKYRKGEEDCPLEMNIPMVSAIMQSVSGEKLAIALAKQGGVSFIYGSQTIEQEADMVRRVKAYKKGFVTSDSNLPPEATLGDVLDLKTRPGHSTVAITDDGTAHGKLLGIVASRDYRLSRMTMDLKVTEFMTPLDKLVTAPDTTSLHDCNDIIWDNKINSLPLVDAEGHLQYMVFRKDYDSHKENINELLDENKSYVVGAGINTRDYAERVPALVEAGADVLCIDSSEGFSEWQSRTIAWIRERYGDKVKVGAGNVVDREGFRFLAQAGADFIKVGIGGGS
;
A
#
# COMPACT_ATOMS: atom_id res chain seq x y z
N MET A 1 9.71 33.20 -29.56
CA MET A 1 8.83 34.40 -29.56
C MET A 1 7.86 34.20 -28.42
N ALA A 2 7.71 35.18 -27.53
CA ALA A 2 6.74 35.06 -26.42
C ALA A 2 5.31 35.17 -26.99
N TYR A 3 4.42 34.31 -26.51
CA TYR A 3 3.01 34.33 -26.85
C TYR A 3 2.21 34.77 -25.62
N TYR A 4 1.28 35.70 -25.80
CA TYR A 4 0.44 36.23 -24.74
C TYR A 4 -1.03 35.89 -25.01
N PHE A 5 -1.70 35.26 -24.03
CA PHE A 5 -3.13 35.06 -24.07
C PHE A 5 -3.83 36.39 -23.67
N SER A 6 -4.87 36.76 -24.40
CA SER A 6 -5.68 37.95 -24.09
C SER A 6 -6.67 37.72 -22.95
N GLU A 7 -7.03 36.43 -22.70
CA GLU A 7 -7.95 36.07 -21.64
C GLU A 7 -7.20 35.85 -20.32
N PRO A 8 -7.77 36.25 -19.18
CA PRO A 8 -7.17 36.02 -17.89
C PRO A 8 -7.10 34.53 -17.57
N SER A 9 -5.97 34.07 -17.04
CA SER A 9 -5.82 32.77 -16.44
C SER A 9 -6.56 32.72 -15.10
N ARG A 10 -7.20 31.59 -14.79
CA ARG A 10 -7.99 31.39 -13.55
C ARG A 10 -7.57 30.14 -12.84
N THR A 11 -7.69 30.15 -11.51
CA THR A 11 -7.50 28.96 -10.66
C THR A 11 -8.84 28.27 -10.41
N PHE A 12 -8.80 27.01 -9.98
CA PHE A 12 -10.03 26.27 -9.65
C PHE A 12 -10.85 26.95 -8.54
N GLY A 13 -10.21 27.67 -7.63
CA GLY A 13 -10.89 28.42 -6.55
C GLY A 13 -11.76 29.57 -7.03
N GLU A 14 -11.61 30.00 -8.29
CA GLU A 14 -12.42 31.06 -8.91
C GLU A 14 -13.66 30.54 -9.63
N TYR A 15 -13.86 29.21 -9.64
CA TYR A 15 -15.03 28.58 -10.27
C TYR A 15 -15.97 28.02 -9.22
N LEU A 16 -17.27 28.15 -9.48
CA LEU A 16 -18.33 27.51 -8.73
C LEU A 16 -19.10 26.56 -9.66
N LEU A 17 -19.50 25.43 -9.11
CA LEU A 17 -20.42 24.53 -9.81
C LEU A 17 -21.80 25.17 -9.86
N VAL A 18 -22.38 25.24 -11.05
CA VAL A 18 -23.78 25.66 -11.22
C VAL A 18 -24.67 24.50 -10.80
N PRO A 19 -25.58 24.68 -9.82
CA PRO A 19 -26.50 23.62 -9.42
C PRO A 19 -27.37 23.16 -10.60
N GLY A 20 -27.41 21.83 -10.78
CA GLY A 20 -28.28 21.20 -11.78
C GLY A 20 -29.59 20.69 -11.17
N TYR A 21 -30.40 20.05 -11.98
CA TYR A 21 -31.61 19.37 -11.52
C TYR A 21 -31.25 18.16 -10.66
N SER A 22 -31.87 18.04 -9.49
CA SER A 22 -31.72 16.87 -8.60
C SER A 22 -33.03 16.09 -8.58
N SER A 23 -32.97 14.82 -8.92
CA SER A 23 -34.10 13.89 -8.83
C SER A 23 -34.10 13.13 -7.50
N SER A 24 -35.12 12.31 -7.26
CA SER A 24 -35.20 11.40 -6.12
C SER A 24 -34.07 10.34 -6.10
N GLU A 25 -33.37 10.16 -7.21
CA GLU A 25 -32.21 9.24 -7.33
C GLU A 25 -30.91 9.90 -6.88
N CYS A 26 -30.88 11.24 -6.72
CA CYS A 26 -29.71 11.99 -6.26
C CYS A 26 -29.60 11.99 -4.74
N VAL A 27 -29.77 10.84 -4.11
CA VAL A 27 -29.63 10.67 -2.66
C VAL A 27 -28.40 9.85 -2.34
N PRO A 28 -27.71 10.07 -1.19
CA PRO A 28 -26.47 9.38 -0.86
C PRO A 28 -26.53 7.85 -0.94
N THR A 29 -27.68 7.27 -0.66
CA THR A 29 -27.89 5.81 -0.72
C THR A 29 -28.04 5.25 -2.14
N ALA A 30 -28.33 6.09 -3.13
CA ALA A 30 -28.48 5.70 -4.53
C ALA A 30 -27.26 6.08 -5.39
N VAL A 31 -26.39 6.96 -4.90
CA VAL A 31 -25.21 7.43 -5.64
C VAL A 31 -24.03 6.50 -5.37
N SER A 32 -23.35 6.05 -6.43
CA SER A 32 -22.07 5.34 -6.34
C SER A 32 -20.93 6.30 -6.64
N LEU A 33 -19.89 6.27 -5.81
CA LEU A 33 -18.63 7.00 -6.01
C LEU A 33 -17.58 6.17 -6.76
N LYS A 34 -17.89 4.93 -7.12
CA LYS A 34 -16.99 4.09 -7.89
C LYS A 34 -16.61 4.74 -9.20
N THR A 35 -15.32 4.78 -9.49
CA THR A 35 -14.81 5.43 -10.69
C THR A 35 -13.56 4.73 -11.22
N PRO A 36 -13.41 4.59 -12.55
CA PRO A 36 -12.21 4.00 -13.13
C PRO A 36 -11.00 4.92 -12.89
N LEU A 37 -9.87 4.33 -12.51
CA LEU A 37 -8.57 5.02 -12.50
C LEU A 37 -7.89 4.93 -13.85
N VAL A 38 -8.05 3.82 -14.56
CA VAL A 38 -7.37 3.54 -15.83
C VAL A 38 -8.38 3.44 -16.98
N LYS A 39 -7.90 3.71 -18.20
CA LYS A 39 -8.74 3.57 -19.40
C LYS A 39 -9.24 2.14 -19.57
N TYR A 40 -10.45 1.98 -20.06
CA TYR A 40 -11.06 0.73 -20.45
C TYR A 40 -12.20 0.99 -21.48
N ARG A 41 -12.67 -0.06 -22.14
CA ARG A 41 -13.77 0.02 -23.11
C ARG A 41 -15.08 -0.32 -22.42
N LYS A 42 -15.81 0.71 -21.99
CA LYS A 42 -17.09 0.53 -21.29
C LYS A 42 -18.08 -0.28 -22.13
N GLY A 43 -18.57 -1.39 -21.58
CA GLY A 43 -19.50 -2.30 -22.24
C GLY A 43 -18.84 -3.42 -23.05
N GLU A 44 -17.52 -3.41 -23.24
CA GLU A 44 -16.76 -4.46 -23.92
C GLU A 44 -15.86 -5.23 -22.94
N GLU A 45 -15.39 -4.57 -21.87
CA GLU A 45 -14.50 -5.16 -20.87
C GLU A 45 -14.77 -4.60 -19.48
N ASP A 46 -14.38 -5.33 -18.45
CA ASP A 46 -14.39 -4.84 -17.08
C ASP A 46 -13.25 -3.84 -16.86
N CYS A 47 -13.48 -2.84 -15.99
CA CYS A 47 -12.45 -1.87 -15.65
C CYS A 47 -11.31 -2.56 -14.89
N PRO A 48 -10.05 -2.55 -15.40
CA PRO A 48 -8.93 -3.25 -14.76
C PRO A 48 -8.57 -2.69 -13.38
N LEU A 49 -8.85 -1.41 -13.14
CA LEU A 49 -8.60 -0.77 -11.84
C LEU A 49 -9.66 0.32 -11.60
N GLU A 50 -10.61 -0.02 -10.74
CA GLU A 50 -11.68 0.87 -10.30
C GLU A 50 -11.45 1.27 -8.85
N MET A 51 -11.60 2.56 -8.54
CA MET A 51 -11.56 3.09 -7.18
C MET A 51 -12.97 3.10 -6.57
N ASN A 52 -13.07 2.92 -5.26
CA ASN A 52 -14.35 3.02 -4.55
C ASN A 52 -14.75 4.47 -4.24
N ILE A 53 -13.78 5.39 -4.19
CA ILE A 53 -13.98 6.84 -4.14
C ILE A 53 -13.03 7.55 -5.12
N PRO A 54 -13.41 8.68 -5.73
CA PRO A 54 -12.60 9.38 -6.74
C PRO A 54 -11.49 10.23 -6.10
N MET A 55 -10.66 9.62 -5.26
CA MET A 55 -9.57 10.31 -4.58
C MET A 55 -8.23 9.63 -4.84
N VAL A 56 -7.28 10.45 -5.32
CA VAL A 56 -5.89 10.03 -5.59
C VAL A 56 -4.94 11.01 -4.92
N SER A 57 -3.87 10.50 -4.29
CA SER A 57 -2.89 11.38 -3.68
C SER A 57 -1.90 11.96 -4.69
N ALA A 58 -1.41 13.17 -4.43
CA ALA A 58 -0.34 13.77 -5.21
C ALA A 58 0.99 13.03 -4.97
N ILE A 59 1.82 12.88 -6.03
CA ILE A 59 3.12 12.19 -5.97
C ILE A 59 4.18 13.11 -5.36
N MET A 60 4.05 13.38 -4.08
CA MET A 60 4.89 14.34 -3.37
C MET A 60 5.42 13.73 -2.06
N GLN A 61 6.70 13.94 -1.76
CA GLN A 61 7.34 13.43 -0.56
C GLN A 61 6.62 13.82 0.73
N SER A 62 6.12 15.05 0.81
CA SER A 62 5.39 15.55 1.98
C SER A 62 3.96 15.00 2.10
N VAL A 63 3.46 14.32 1.09
CA VAL A 63 2.07 13.84 1.02
C VAL A 63 2.01 12.32 1.01
N SER A 64 2.63 11.68 0.03
CA SER A 64 2.32 10.31 -0.39
C SER A 64 3.36 9.28 0.07
N GLY A 65 3.52 9.13 1.37
CA GLY A 65 4.23 7.99 1.96
C GLY A 65 3.31 6.81 2.28
N GLU A 66 3.88 5.74 2.82
CA GLU A 66 3.16 4.49 3.16
C GLU A 66 1.94 4.69 4.07
N LYS A 67 2.04 5.61 5.05
CA LYS A 67 0.94 5.88 6.00
C LYS A 67 -0.30 6.42 5.29
N LEU A 68 -0.10 7.39 4.37
CA LEU A 68 -1.23 7.91 3.58
C LEU A 68 -1.74 6.85 2.61
N ALA A 69 -0.86 6.05 1.99
CA ALA A 69 -1.27 4.99 1.08
C ALA A 69 -2.22 4.01 1.76
N ILE A 70 -1.88 3.54 2.95
CA ILE A 70 -2.73 2.67 3.76
C ILE A 70 -4.04 3.37 4.14
N ALA A 71 -3.98 4.62 4.63
CA ALA A 71 -5.15 5.36 5.06
C ALA A 71 -6.13 5.62 3.90
N LEU A 72 -5.60 5.99 2.72
CA LEU A 72 -6.42 6.28 1.55
C LEU A 72 -7.04 5.01 0.95
N ALA A 73 -6.27 3.91 0.89
CA ALA A 73 -6.78 2.61 0.45
C ALA A 73 -7.90 2.09 1.37
N LYS A 74 -7.82 2.31 2.69
CA LYS A 74 -8.91 2.02 3.65
C LYS A 74 -10.20 2.77 3.33
N GLN A 75 -10.11 3.96 2.77
CA GLN A 75 -11.26 4.77 2.37
C GLN A 75 -11.72 4.50 0.93
N GLY A 76 -10.97 3.71 0.16
CA GLY A 76 -11.33 3.33 -1.20
C GLY A 76 -10.67 4.13 -2.32
N GLY A 77 -9.70 4.97 -2.00
CA GLY A 77 -8.88 5.73 -2.95
C GLY A 77 -7.52 5.10 -3.22
N VAL A 78 -6.70 5.73 -4.05
CA VAL A 78 -5.36 5.27 -4.43
C VAL A 78 -4.31 6.32 -4.10
N SER A 79 -3.25 5.91 -3.41
CA SER A 79 -2.07 6.75 -3.20
C SER A 79 -0.93 6.30 -4.11
N PHE A 80 -0.20 7.27 -4.64
CA PHE A 80 1.03 7.02 -5.40
C PHE A 80 2.24 7.36 -4.54
N ILE A 81 3.02 6.36 -4.15
CA ILE A 81 4.27 6.56 -3.40
C ILE A 81 5.20 7.48 -4.20
N TYR A 82 5.83 8.43 -3.52
CA TYR A 82 6.67 9.43 -4.18
C TYR A 82 7.99 8.84 -4.71
N GLY A 83 8.37 9.20 -5.94
CA GLY A 83 9.59 8.73 -6.61
C GLY A 83 10.86 9.54 -6.29
N SER A 84 10.78 10.64 -5.51
CA SER A 84 11.95 11.45 -5.11
C SER A 84 12.76 10.83 -3.97
N GLN A 85 13.11 9.55 -4.13
CA GLN A 85 13.88 8.74 -3.19
C GLN A 85 14.62 7.63 -3.96
N THR A 86 15.43 6.82 -3.28
CA THR A 86 16.09 5.69 -3.92
C THR A 86 15.05 4.64 -4.37
N ILE A 87 15.40 3.88 -5.41
CA ILE A 87 14.54 2.81 -5.94
C ILE A 87 14.19 1.80 -4.84
N GLU A 88 15.15 1.43 -4.04
CA GLU A 88 14.99 0.47 -2.94
C GLU A 88 14.03 0.97 -1.86
N GLN A 89 14.18 2.24 -1.43
CA GLN A 89 13.30 2.85 -0.44
C GLN A 89 11.85 2.92 -0.93
N GLU A 90 11.63 3.28 -2.18
CA GLU A 90 10.29 3.33 -2.77
C GLU A 90 9.68 1.93 -2.87
N ALA A 91 10.43 0.96 -3.39
CA ALA A 91 10.00 -0.43 -3.47
C ALA A 91 9.65 -1.01 -2.10
N ASP A 92 10.43 -0.68 -1.06
CA ASP A 92 10.14 -1.10 0.31
C ASP A 92 8.86 -0.48 0.86
N MET A 93 8.58 0.80 0.56
CA MET A 93 7.30 1.42 0.94
C MET A 93 6.13 0.70 0.26
N VAL A 94 6.25 0.38 -1.04
CA VAL A 94 5.23 -0.39 -1.76
C VAL A 94 5.03 -1.75 -1.11
N ARG A 95 6.10 -2.51 -0.84
CA ARG A 95 6.01 -3.83 -0.17
C ARG A 95 5.30 -3.73 1.18
N ARG A 96 5.60 -2.71 2.00
CA ARG A 96 4.95 -2.51 3.30
C ARG A 96 3.45 -2.22 3.15
N VAL A 97 3.04 -1.41 2.16
CA VAL A 97 1.62 -1.18 1.90
C VAL A 97 0.92 -2.47 1.47
N LYS A 98 1.53 -3.23 0.55
CA LYS A 98 0.99 -4.52 0.08
C LYS A 98 0.91 -5.56 1.19
N ALA A 99 1.90 -5.62 2.06
CA ALA A 99 1.94 -6.55 3.19
C ALA A 99 0.94 -6.19 4.30
N TYR A 100 0.58 -4.91 4.42
CA TYR A 100 -0.20 -4.41 5.55
C TYR A 100 -1.55 -5.13 5.75
N LYS A 101 -2.18 -5.59 4.68
CA LYS A 101 -3.50 -6.22 4.75
C LYS A 101 -3.54 -7.69 4.30
N LYS A 102 -2.46 -8.27 3.89
CA LYS A 102 -2.47 -9.72 3.58
C LYS A 102 -2.96 -10.57 4.76
N GLY A 103 -3.14 -9.96 5.93
CA GLY A 103 -3.39 -10.68 7.17
C GLY A 103 -2.18 -11.53 7.58
N PHE A 104 -1.29 -11.80 6.63
CA PHE A 104 -0.02 -12.45 6.79
C PHE A 104 1.06 -11.38 6.90
N VAL A 105 1.46 -11.05 8.11
CA VAL A 105 2.48 -10.04 8.36
C VAL A 105 3.80 -10.74 8.57
N THR A 106 4.82 -10.42 7.76
CA THR A 106 6.19 -10.77 8.15
C THR A 106 6.48 -10.06 9.46
N SER A 107 6.92 -10.80 10.48
CA SER A 107 7.14 -10.22 11.79
C SER A 107 8.19 -9.11 11.71
N ASP A 108 7.81 -7.91 12.14
CA ASP A 108 8.69 -6.74 12.27
C ASP A 108 9.31 -6.62 13.67
N SER A 109 8.94 -7.52 14.55
CA SER A 109 9.31 -7.51 15.96
C SER A 109 9.80 -8.89 16.36
N ASN A 110 11.10 -9.13 16.17
CA ASN A 110 11.76 -10.41 16.44
C ASN A 110 12.95 -10.20 17.37
N LEU A 111 13.19 -11.15 18.25
CA LEU A 111 14.34 -11.16 19.15
C LEU A 111 14.93 -12.57 19.27
N PRO A 112 16.23 -12.70 19.51
CA PRO A 112 16.88 -13.98 19.83
C PRO A 112 16.59 -14.40 21.28
N PRO A 113 16.80 -15.67 21.64
CA PRO A 113 16.48 -16.22 22.97
C PRO A 113 17.30 -15.58 24.12
N GLU A 114 18.44 -14.96 23.82
CA GLU A 114 19.28 -14.26 24.79
C GLU A 114 18.77 -12.87 25.14
N ALA A 115 17.84 -12.32 24.38
CA ALA A 115 17.26 -11.00 24.59
C ALA A 115 16.55 -10.90 25.95
N THR A 116 16.41 -9.67 26.44
CA THR A 116 15.89 -9.35 27.76
C THR A 116 14.51 -8.66 27.68
N LEU A 117 13.86 -8.49 28.83
CA LEU A 117 12.63 -7.70 28.93
C LEU A 117 12.87 -6.26 28.49
N GLY A 118 14.06 -5.68 28.76
CA GLY A 118 14.44 -4.36 28.27
C GLY A 118 14.38 -4.28 26.75
N ASP A 119 14.95 -5.25 26.04
CA ASP A 119 14.92 -5.32 24.57
C ASP A 119 13.50 -5.43 24.02
N VAL A 120 12.61 -6.18 24.69
CA VAL A 120 11.19 -6.28 24.34
C VAL A 120 10.49 -4.92 24.45
N LEU A 121 10.78 -4.17 25.50
CA LEU A 121 10.18 -2.84 25.71
C LEU A 121 10.69 -1.81 24.71
N ASP A 122 11.98 -1.84 24.39
CA ASP A 122 12.58 -0.96 23.37
C ASP A 122 11.98 -1.21 21.99
N LEU A 123 11.74 -2.46 21.61
CA LEU A 123 11.00 -2.79 20.37
C LEU A 123 9.59 -2.22 20.39
N LYS A 124 8.89 -2.29 21.52
CA LYS A 124 7.51 -1.80 21.64
C LYS A 124 7.37 -0.29 21.64
N THR A 125 8.44 0.47 21.79
CA THR A 125 8.41 1.93 21.57
C THR A 125 8.28 2.29 20.09
N ARG A 126 8.57 1.36 19.19
CA ARG A 126 8.43 1.55 17.74
C ARG A 126 6.98 1.27 17.31
N PRO A 127 6.47 1.96 16.29
CA PRO A 127 5.17 1.63 15.70
C PRO A 127 5.21 0.21 15.14
N GLY A 128 4.34 -0.67 15.62
CA GLY A 128 4.32 -2.06 15.16
C GLY A 128 3.33 -2.93 15.93
N HIS A 129 3.53 -4.23 15.87
CA HIS A 129 2.70 -5.21 16.55
C HIS A 129 3.14 -5.39 18.02
N SER A 130 2.19 -5.60 18.90
CA SER A 130 2.45 -5.77 20.34
C SER A 130 3.00 -7.15 20.72
N THR A 131 3.06 -8.08 19.79
CA THR A 131 3.61 -9.42 19.96
C THR A 131 4.99 -9.49 19.36
N VAL A 132 5.96 -9.98 20.12
CA VAL A 132 7.35 -10.19 19.68
C VAL A 132 7.56 -11.67 19.45
N ALA A 133 8.03 -12.06 18.27
CA ALA A 133 8.41 -13.43 17.98
C ALA A 133 9.83 -13.68 18.51
N ILE A 134 10.03 -14.83 19.17
CA ILE A 134 11.36 -15.27 19.61
C ILE A 134 11.81 -16.36 18.65
N THR A 135 12.85 -16.08 17.91
CA THR A 135 13.44 -16.99 16.92
C THR A 135 14.89 -17.30 17.30
N ASP A 136 15.43 -18.40 16.83
CA ASP A 136 16.77 -18.86 17.18
C ASP A 136 17.88 -17.87 16.81
N ASP A 137 17.67 -17.10 15.75
CA ASP A 137 18.62 -16.08 15.24
C ASP A 137 18.13 -14.62 15.40
N GLY A 138 16.93 -14.41 15.97
CA GLY A 138 16.33 -13.09 16.13
C GLY A 138 15.80 -12.45 14.83
N THR A 139 15.74 -13.20 13.72
CA THR A 139 15.23 -12.72 12.43
C THR A 139 13.76 -13.07 12.19
N ALA A 140 13.17 -12.44 11.19
CA ALA A 140 11.78 -12.67 10.79
C ALA A 140 11.51 -14.08 10.24
N HIS A 141 12.56 -14.79 9.84
CA HIS A 141 12.50 -16.11 9.22
C HIS A 141 13.35 -17.16 9.97
N GLY A 142 13.80 -16.83 11.19
CA GLY A 142 14.46 -17.79 12.07
C GLY A 142 13.49 -18.87 12.59
N LYS A 143 14.04 -19.94 13.16
CA LYS A 143 13.24 -21.01 13.75
C LYS A 143 12.47 -20.50 14.96
N LEU A 144 11.15 -20.66 14.96
CA LEU A 144 10.30 -20.15 16.03
C LEU A 144 10.52 -20.91 17.33
N LEU A 145 10.83 -20.19 18.40
CA LEU A 145 11.00 -20.74 19.76
C LEU A 145 9.84 -20.39 20.68
N GLY A 146 9.20 -19.26 20.45
CA GLY A 146 8.10 -18.77 21.27
C GLY A 146 7.64 -17.39 20.86
N ILE A 147 6.72 -16.81 21.64
CA ILE A 147 6.29 -15.41 21.49
C ILE A 147 6.25 -14.72 22.85
N VAL A 148 6.40 -13.40 22.85
CA VAL A 148 6.16 -12.52 23.98
C VAL A 148 5.03 -11.55 23.65
N ALA A 149 3.92 -11.64 24.37
CA ALA A 149 2.80 -10.74 24.32
C ALA A 149 2.71 -9.89 25.60
N SER A 150 1.89 -8.85 25.60
CA SER A 150 1.76 -7.95 26.78
C SER A 150 1.26 -8.63 28.04
N ARG A 151 0.62 -9.81 27.93
CA ARG A 151 0.15 -10.63 29.05
C ARG A 151 1.26 -11.46 29.72
N ASP A 152 2.40 -11.64 29.06
CA ASP A 152 3.46 -12.56 29.50
C ASP A 152 4.42 -11.91 30.50
N TYR A 153 4.35 -10.58 30.70
CA TYR A 153 5.19 -9.87 31.65
C TYR A 153 4.45 -8.80 32.46
N ARG A 154 4.99 -8.51 33.64
CA ARG A 154 4.52 -7.45 34.55
C ARG A 154 5.70 -6.63 35.06
N LEU A 155 5.78 -5.37 34.65
CA LEU A 155 6.89 -4.47 35.02
C LEU A 155 7.06 -4.27 36.52
N SER A 156 5.99 -4.42 37.32
CA SER A 156 6.07 -4.35 38.79
C SER A 156 6.67 -5.57 39.47
N ARG A 157 6.95 -6.64 38.72
CA ARG A 157 7.40 -7.93 39.28
C ARG A 157 8.61 -8.53 38.57
N MET A 158 9.04 -7.94 37.45
CA MET A 158 10.12 -8.45 36.61
C MET A 158 11.19 -7.37 36.44
N THR A 159 12.44 -7.79 36.42
CA THR A 159 13.60 -6.92 36.17
C THR A 159 13.87 -6.82 34.67
N MET A 160 14.50 -5.72 34.23
CA MET A 160 14.74 -5.44 32.80
C MET A 160 15.74 -6.39 32.17
N ASP A 161 16.59 -7.02 32.95
CA ASP A 161 17.63 -7.97 32.56
C ASP A 161 17.12 -9.42 32.49
N LEU A 162 15.84 -9.68 32.84
CA LEU A 162 15.25 -11.02 32.76
C LEU A 162 15.18 -11.47 31.30
N LYS A 163 15.69 -12.66 31.01
CA LYS A 163 15.72 -13.21 29.65
C LYS A 163 14.33 -13.57 29.14
N VAL A 164 14.08 -13.36 27.85
CA VAL A 164 12.79 -13.66 27.21
C VAL A 164 12.37 -15.12 27.37
N THR A 165 13.32 -16.05 27.40
CA THR A 165 13.09 -17.49 27.61
C THR A 165 12.46 -17.84 28.95
N GLU A 166 12.56 -16.96 29.95
CA GLU A 166 12.02 -17.20 31.28
C GLU A 166 10.52 -16.79 31.39
N PHE A 167 10.03 -15.96 30.46
CA PHE A 167 8.65 -15.49 30.53
C PHE A 167 7.89 -15.56 29.21
N MET A 168 8.52 -15.90 28.09
CA MET A 168 7.83 -16.11 26.82
C MET A 168 6.82 -17.24 26.91
N THR A 169 5.82 -17.23 26.05
CA THR A 169 5.02 -18.44 25.78
C THR A 169 5.81 -19.31 24.80
N PRO A 170 6.33 -20.48 25.25
CA PRO A 170 7.18 -21.33 24.41
C PRO A 170 6.37 -22.06 23.34
N LEU A 171 7.05 -22.53 22.28
CA LEU A 171 6.44 -23.13 21.10
C LEU A 171 5.49 -24.28 21.41
N ASP A 172 5.82 -25.12 22.37
CA ASP A 172 4.99 -26.27 22.79
C ASP A 172 3.64 -25.90 23.40
N LYS A 173 3.48 -24.62 23.80
CA LYS A 173 2.23 -24.06 24.33
C LYS A 173 1.56 -23.09 23.34
N LEU A 174 2.16 -22.90 22.17
CA LEU A 174 1.58 -22.03 21.14
C LEU A 174 0.66 -22.79 20.21
N VAL A 175 -0.40 -22.12 19.79
CA VAL A 175 -1.14 -22.51 18.58
C VAL A 175 -0.38 -21.92 17.39
N THR A 176 0.04 -22.78 16.48
CA THR A 176 0.66 -22.41 15.20
C THR A 176 -0.09 -23.06 14.06
N ALA A 177 0.11 -22.59 12.83
CA ALA A 177 -0.42 -23.23 11.64
C ALA A 177 0.65 -23.25 10.52
N PRO A 178 0.52 -24.14 9.53
CA PRO A 178 1.38 -24.13 8.36
C PRO A 178 1.29 -22.80 7.58
N ASP A 179 2.36 -22.38 6.96
CA ASP A 179 2.43 -21.18 6.12
C ASP A 179 1.50 -21.22 4.89
N THR A 180 1.07 -22.42 4.50
CA THR A 180 0.09 -22.68 3.43
C THR A 180 -1.37 -22.51 3.86
N THR A 181 -1.65 -22.25 5.15
CA THR A 181 -3.01 -22.10 5.69
C THR A 181 -3.67 -20.84 5.12
N SER A 182 -4.92 -20.94 4.67
CA SER A 182 -5.65 -19.79 4.17
C SER A 182 -5.93 -18.75 5.28
N LEU A 183 -6.09 -17.48 4.91
CA LEU A 183 -6.43 -16.44 5.90
C LEU A 183 -7.78 -16.70 6.58
N HIS A 184 -8.73 -17.31 5.87
CA HIS A 184 -10.01 -17.73 6.43
C HIS A 184 -9.80 -18.75 7.56
N ASP A 185 -9.06 -19.81 7.28
CA ASP A 185 -8.78 -20.87 8.27
C ASP A 185 -7.94 -20.33 9.44
N CYS A 186 -7.00 -19.42 9.17
CA CYS A 186 -6.24 -18.71 10.22
C CYS A 186 -7.17 -17.93 11.17
N ASN A 187 -8.18 -17.25 10.63
CA ASN A 187 -9.14 -16.51 11.43
C ASN A 187 -10.02 -17.45 12.28
N ASP A 188 -10.43 -18.58 11.74
CA ASP A 188 -11.18 -19.60 12.48
C ASP A 188 -10.33 -20.19 13.61
N ILE A 189 -9.05 -20.53 13.35
CA ILE A 189 -8.10 -20.98 14.38
C ILE A 189 -7.94 -19.92 15.48
N ILE A 190 -7.79 -18.64 15.12
CA ILE A 190 -7.68 -17.52 16.08
C ILE A 190 -8.93 -17.43 16.94
N TRP A 191 -10.11 -17.53 16.33
CA TRP A 191 -11.38 -17.45 17.01
C TRP A 191 -11.63 -18.60 17.97
N ASP A 192 -11.46 -19.83 17.49
CA ASP A 192 -11.71 -21.06 18.25
C ASP A 192 -10.78 -21.18 19.45
N ASN A 193 -9.52 -20.85 19.27
CA ASN A 193 -8.50 -20.90 20.34
C ASN A 193 -8.46 -19.62 21.20
N LYS A 194 -9.28 -18.58 20.90
CA LYS A 194 -9.34 -17.32 21.66
C LYS A 194 -7.97 -16.62 21.79
N ILE A 195 -7.15 -16.73 20.76
CA ILE A 195 -5.83 -16.10 20.69
C ILE A 195 -5.88 -14.78 19.93
N ASN A 196 -4.87 -13.94 20.09
CA ASN A 196 -4.77 -12.64 19.42
C ASN A 196 -3.76 -12.62 18.27
N SER A 197 -2.89 -13.63 18.21
CA SER A 197 -1.87 -13.79 17.18
C SER A 197 -1.65 -15.27 16.90
N LEU A 198 -1.47 -15.59 15.63
CA LEU A 198 -1.21 -16.94 15.13
C LEU A 198 0.10 -16.91 14.32
N PRO A 199 1.18 -17.52 14.79
CA PRO A 199 2.37 -17.74 13.99
C PRO A 199 2.14 -18.79 12.92
N LEU A 200 2.61 -18.53 11.71
CA LEU A 200 2.64 -19.49 10.61
C LEU A 200 4.07 -19.92 10.35
N VAL A 201 4.28 -21.23 10.35
CA VAL A 201 5.61 -21.83 10.21
C VAL A 201 5.68 -22.76 9.01
N ASP A 202 6.86 -22.88 8.40
CA ASP A 202 7.12 -23.90 7.38
C ASP A 202 7.29 -25.30 7.99
N ALA A 203 7.57 -26.29 7.13
CA ALA A 203 7.74 -27.68 7.55
C ALA A 203 8.95 -27.90 8.48
N GLU A 204 9.94 -27.02 8.43
CA GLU A 204 11.16 -27.04 9.24
C GLU A 204 10.99 -26.26 10.56
N GLY A 205 9.88 -25.53 10.72
CA GLY A 205 9.54 -24.75 11.91
C GLY A 205 10.06 -23.31 11.90
N HIS A 206 10.45 -22.79 10.72
CA HIS A 206 10.84 -21.38 10.59
C HIS A 206 9.60 -20.50 10.47
N LEU A 207 9.62 -19.37 11.15
CA LEU A 207 8.55 -18.37 11.08
C LEU A 207 8.47 -17.79 9.67
N GLN A 208 7.31 -17.85 9.06
CA GLN A 208 7.05 -17.23 7.76
C GLN A 208 6.17 -15.99 7.91
N TYR A 209 5.08 -16.09 8.67
CA TYR A 209 4.12 -15.00 8.86
C TYR A 209 3.54 -15.00 10.28
N MET A 210 2.96 -13.87 10.65
CA MET A 210 2.07 -13.71 11.80
C MET A 210 0.70 -13.27 11.32
N VAL A 211 -0.37 -13.82 11.88
CA VAL A 211 -1.75 -13.37 11.65
C VAL A 211 -2.30 -12.81 12.96
N PHE A 212 -2.92 -11.62 12.91
CA PHE A 212 -3.43 -10.94 14.11
C PHE A 212 -4.94 -10.76 14.06
N ARG A 213 -5.60 -11.06 15.18
CA ARG A 213 -7.05 -10.85 15.34
C ARG A 213 -7.51 -9.42 15.06
N LYS A 214 -6.72 -8.41 15.45
CA LYS A 214 -7.03 -7.01 15.22
C LYS A 214 -7.17 -6.65 13.74
N ASP A 215 -6.47 -7.35 12.86
CA ASP A 215 -6.51 -7.10 11.43
C ASP A 215 -7.83 -7.58 10.82
N TYR A 216 -8.40 -8.68 11.35
CA TYR A 216 -9.74 -9.15 11.00
C TYR A 216 -10.85 -8.18 11.46
N ASP A 217 -10.75 -7.66 12.70
CA ASP A 217 -11.72 -6.70 13.23
C ASP A 217 -11.69 -5.38 12.44
N SER A 218 -10.50 -4.91 12.06
CA SER A 218 -10.31 -3.72 11.22
C SER A 218 -10.98 -3.84 9.84
N HIS A 219 -11.11 -5.04 9.30
CA HIS A 219 -11.78 -5.26 8.02
C HIS A 219 -13.28 -4.95 8.05
N LYS A 220 -13.94 -5.18 9.19
CA LYS A 220 -15.37 -4.88 9.35
C LYS A 220 -15.64 -3.37 9.44
N GLU A 221 -14.67 -2.58 9.85
CA GLU A 221 -14.79 -1.13 10.01
C GLU A 221 -14.61 -0.35 8.70
N ASN A 222 -13.91 -0.92 7.73
CA ASN A 222 -13.54 -0.23 6.48
C ASN A 222 -14.22 -0.87 5.25
N ILE A 223 -15.53 -0.74 5.16
CA ILE A 223 -16.35 -1.34 4.09
C ILE A 223 -16.02 -0.85 2.66
N ASN A 224 -15.36 0.29 2.55
CA ASN A 224 -14.97 0.89 1.28
C ASN A 224 -13.54 0.58 0.85
N GLU A 225 -12.84 -0.29 1.56
CA GLU A 225 -11.44 -0.58 1.25
C GLU A 225 -11.21 -0.96 -0.21
N LEU A 226 -10.12 -0.43 -0.78
CA LEU A 226 -9.68 -0.78 -2.11
C LEU A 226 -8.60 -1.86 -2.05
N LEU A 227 -8.96 -3.04 -2.52
CA LEU A 227 -8.12 -4.23 -2.47
C LEU A 227 -7.89 -4.78 -3.89
N ASP A 228 -6.73 -5.37 -4.09
CA ASP A 228 -6.42 -6.17 -5.27
C ASP A 228 -7.01 -7.60 -5.18
N GLU A 229 -6.73 -8.42 -6.18
CA GLU A 229 -7.17 -9.82 -6.25
C GLU A 229 -6.63 -10.67 -5.07
N ASN A 230 -5.48 -10.29 -4.53
CA ASN A 230 -4.81 -10.97 -3.42
C ASN A 230 -5.22 -10.43 -2.05
N LYS A 231 -6.26 -9.59 -1.99
CA LYS A 231 -6.72 -8.96 -0.75
C LYS A 231 -5.69 -7.99 -0.13
N SER A 232 -4.72 -7.51 -0.91
CA SER A 232 -3.78 -6.46 -0.49
C SER A 232 -4.31 -5.08 -0.87
N TYR A 233 -3.90 -4.03 -0.15
CA TYR A 233 -4.24 -2.66 -0.54
C TYR A 233 -3.67 -2.32 -1.90
N VAL A 234 -4.51 -1.67 -2.72
CA VAL A 234 -4.06 -1.11 -3.99
C VAL A 234 -3.17 0.11 -3.73
N VAL A 235 -2.01 0.14 -4.37
CA VAL A 235 -1.04 1.22 -4.26
C VAL A 235 -0.39 1.51 -5.60
N GLY A 236 -0.28 2.79 -5.92
CA GLY A 236 0.49 3.30 -7.03
C GLY A 236 1.91 3.70 -6.63
N ALA A 237 2.77 3.87 -7.62
CA ALA A 237 4.12 4.39 -7.44
C ALA A 237 4.48 5.44 -8.50
N GLY A 238 5.16 6.49 -8.08
CA GLY A 238 5.62 7.57 -8.94
C GLY A 238 6.95 7.21 -9.60
N ILE A 239 7.05 7.35 -10.90
CA ILE A 239 8.29 7.15 -11.64
C ILE A 239 8.69 8.43 -12.37
N ASN A 240 9.96 8.50 -12.78
CA ASN A 240 10.50 9.57 -13.58
C ASN A 240 11.00 9.03 -14.94
N THR A 241 11.43 9.93 -15.82
CA THR A 241 11.92 9.59 -17.16
C THR A 241 13.43 9.33 -17.24
N ARG A 242 14.13 9.20 -16.11
CA ARG A 242 15.60 9.05 -16.08
C ARG A 242 16.02 7.64 -15.71
N ASP A 243 15.50 7.10 -14.61
CA ASP A 243 15.87 5.80 -14.05
C ASP A 243 14.79 4.73 -14.20
N TYR A 244 13.80 4.97 -15.06
CA TYR A 244 12.65 4.07 -15.24
C TYR A 244 13.05 2.63 -15.59
N ALA A 245 14.17 2.44 -16.30
CA ALA A 245 14.62 1.12 -16.72
C ALA A 245 15.00 0.21 -15.53
N GLU A 246 15.42 0.79 -14.42
CA GLU A 246 15.75 0.09 -13.17
C GLU A 246 14.59 0.18 -12.17
N ARG A 247 13.95 1.32 -12.08
CA ARG A 247 12.86 1.61 -11.11
C ARG A 247 11.60 0.81 -11.39
N VAL A 248 11.16 0.76 -12.64
CA VAL A 248 9.92 0.05 -13.01
C VAL A 248 9.97 -1.44 -12.64
N PRO A 249 11.02 -2.21 -13.00
CA PRO A 249 11.12 -3.61 -12.57
C PRO A 249 11.03 -3.78 -11.05
N ALA A 250 11.75 -2.96 -10.29
CA ALA A 250 11.76 -3.03 -8.83
C ALA A 250 10.38 -2.75 -8.21
N LEU A 251 9.64 -1.78 -8.75
CA LEU A 251 8.29 -1.43 -8.27
C LEU A 251 7.26 -2.49 -8.66
N VAL A 252 7.37 -3.07 -9.85
CA VAL A 252 6.50 -4.18 -10.29
C VAL A 252 6.74 -5.41 -9.42
N GLU A 253 8.00 -5.75 -9.13
CA GLU A 253 8.36 -6.84 -8.22
C GLU A 253 7.87 -6.58 -6.79
N ALA A 254 7.92 -5.33 -6.34
CA ALA A 254 7.37 -4.92 -5.04
C ALA A 254 5.83 -4.99 -4.96
N GLY A 255 5.15 -5.16 -6.11
CA GLY A 255 3.71 -5.31 -6.22
C GLY A 255 2.93 -4.00 -6.40
N ALA A 256 3.54 -2.95 -6.97
CA ALA A 256 2.81 -1.74 -7.35
C ALA A 256 1.72 -2.08 -8.39
N ASP A 257 0.49 -1.66 -8.12
CA ASP A 257 -0.67 -1.96 -8.98
C ASP A 257 -0.74 -1.03 -10.20
N VAL A 258 -0.19 0.17 -10.06
CA VAL A 258 -0.21 1.19 -11.09
C VAL A 258 0.99 2.14 -10.94
N LEU A 259 1.57 2.55 -12.06
CA LEU A 259 2.66 3.51 -12.10
C LEU A 259 2.17 4.87 -12.61
N CYS A 260 2.89 5.93 -12.26
CA CYS A 260 2.61 7.25 -12.82
C CYS A 260 3.92 8.00 -13.09
N ILE A 261 4.14 8.40 -14.35
CA ILE A 261 5.24 9.28 -14.71
C ILE A 261 4.87 10.69 -14.24
N ASP A 262 5.61 11.20 -13.25
CA ASP A 262 5.35 12.50 -12.65
C ASP A 262 6.42 13.53 -13.03
N SER A 263 6.00 14.57 -13.77
CA SER A 263 6.85 15.66 -14.22
C SER A 263 6.02 16.92 -14.42
N SER A 264 6.60 18.09 -14.19
CA SER A 264 6.00 19.37 -14.55
C SER A 264 5.82 19.55 -16.07
N GLU A 265 6.53 18.76 -16.89
CA GLU A 265 6.50 18.80 -18.35
C GLU A 265 6.08 17.46 -18.93
N GLY A 266 4.77 17.17 -18.90
CA GLY A 266 4.21 15.92 -19.41
C GLY A 266 4.21 15.85 -20.94
N PHE A 267 4.07 16.97 -21.64
CA PHE A 267 4.10 17.02 -23.11
C PHE A 267 5.54 16.97 -23.61
N SER A 268 6.17 15.82 -23.46
CA SER A 268 7.59 15.62 -23.80
C SER A 268 7.87 14.27 -24.41
N GLU A 269 8.87 14.21 -25.28
CA GLU A 269 9.37 12.98 -25.87
C GLU A 269 9.84 11.97 -24.80
N TRP A 270 10.35 12.44 -23.68
CA TRP A 270 10.84 11.59 -22.61
C TRP A 270 9.72 10.75 -22.00
N GLN A 271 8.53 11.30 -21.84
CA GLN A 271 7.38 10.55 -21.34
C GLN A 271 6.90 9.52 -22.35
N SER A 272 6.80 9.86 -23.62
CA SER A 272 6.39 8.90 -24.65
C SER A 272 7.39 7.74 -24.79
N ARG A 273 8.69 8.00 -24.69
CA ARG A 273 9.74 6.95 -24.67
C ARG A 273 9.61 6.05 -23.43
N THR A 274 9.36 6.61 -22.26
CA THR A 274 9.17 5.83 -21.04
C THR A 274 7.92 4.94 -21.15
N ILE A 275 6.81 5.47 -21.64
CA ILE A 275 5.59 4.70 -21.88
C ILE A 275 5.86 3.57 -22.90
N ALA A 276 6.49 3.88 -24.01
CA ALA A 276 6.83 2.88 -25.05
C ALA A 276 7.68 1.75 -24.48
N TRP A 277 8.69 2.06 -23.66
CA TRP A 277 9.55 1.07 -23.01
C TRP A 277 8.77 0.17 -22.04
N ILE A 278 7.81 0.73 -21.27
CA ILE A 278 6.95 -0.06 -20.38
C ILE A 278 6.05 -0.98 -21.21
N ARG A 279 5.44 -0.47 -22.29
CA ARG A 279 4.56 -1.26 -23.17
C ARG A 279 5.30 -2.38 -23.87
N GLU A 280 6.52 -2.16 -24.33
CA GLU A 280 7.34 -3.19 -24.96
C GLU A 280 7.63 -4.36 -24.02
N ARG A 281 7.89 -4.09 -22.73
CA ARG A 281 8.30 -5.11 -21.75
C ARG A 281 7.13 -5.77 -21.02
N TYR A 282 6.10 -5.02 -20.70
CA TYR A 282 5.00 -5.46 -19.83
C TYR A 282 3.64 -5.49 -20.53
N GLY A 283 3.54 -4.93 -21.75
CA GLY A 283 2.26 -4.82 -22.44
C GLY A 283 1.25 -4.01 -21.62
N ASP A 284 0.02 -4.51 -21.53
CA ASP A 284 -1.06 -3.91 -20.74
C ASP A 284 -1.13 -4.44 -19.29
N LYS A 285 -0.22 -5.33 -18.90
CA LYS A 285 -0.18 -5.87 -17.53
C LYS A 285 0.18 -4.80 -16.51
N VAL A 286 1.09 -3.90 -16.85
CA VAL A 286 1.47 -2.77 -16.01
C VAL A 286 0.70 -1.53 -16.47
N LYS A 287 -0.14 -1.01 -15.57
CA LYS A 287 -0.87 0.24 -15.83
C LYS A 287 0.03 1.43 -15.56
N VAL A 288 0.03 2.41 -16.48
CA VAL A 288 0.88 3.58 -16.37
C VAL A 288 0.13 4.87 -16.72
N GLY A 289 0.12 5.79 -15.77
CA GLY A 289 -0.30 7.17 -15.99
C GLY A 289 0.86 8.07 -16.36
N ALA A 290 0.54 9.23 -16.89
CA ALA A 290 1.53 10.22 -17.34
C ALA A 290 1.03 11.65 -17.11
N GLY A 291 1.94 12.57 -16.95
CA GLY A 291 1.64 14.00 -16.77
C GLY A 291 2.81 14.76 -16.15
N ASN A 292 2.60 16.02 -15.90
CA ASN A 292 1.35 16.78 -15.99
C ASN A 292 1.25 17.50 -17.34
N VAL A 293 0.06 17.67 -17.81
CA VAL A 293 -0.27 18.46 -18.99
C VAL A 293 -1.37 19.47 -18.66
N VAL A 294 -1.52 20.52 -19.46
CA VAL A 294 -2.50 21.60 -19.21
C VAL A 294 -3.46 21.84 -20.36
N ASP A 295 -3.20 21.26 -21.52
CA ASP A 295 -3.97 21.50 -22.74
C ASP A 295 -4.37 20.22 -23.45
N ARG A 296 -5.19 20.39 -24.50
CA ARG A 296 -5.69 19.29 -25.34
C ARG A 296 -4.58 18.57 -26.10
N GLU A 297 -3.56 19.28 -26.54
CA GLU A 297 -2.49 18.69 -27.35
C GLU A 297 -1.62 17.76 -26.51
N GLY A 298 -1.19 18.23 -25.33
CA GLY A 298 -0.47 17.42 -24.36
C GLY A 298 -1.28 16.19 -23.90
N PHE A 299 -2.58 16.36 -23.66
CA PHE A 299 -3.46 15.25 -23.33
C PHE A 299 -3.51 14.20 -24.44
N ARG A 300 -3.75 14.62 -25.68
CA ARG A 300 -3.79 13.71 -26.85
C ARG A 300 -2.47 13.01 -27.08
N PHE A 301 -1.37 13.73 -26.92
CA PHE A 301 -0.03 13.17 -27.07
C PHE A 301 0.20 12.00 -26.11
N LEU A 302 -0.07 12.18 -24.83
CA LEU A 302 0.11 11.12 -23.84
C LEU A 302 -0.87 9.95 -24.02
N ALA A 303 -2.13 10.26 -24.41
CA ALA A 303 -3.11 9.23 -24.72
C ALA A 303 -2.69 8.36 -25.91
N GLN A 304 -2.18 9.00 -26.98
CA GLN A 304 -1.66 8.30 -28.17
C GLN A 304 -0.38 7.52 -27.88
N ALA A 305 0.47 8.02 -26.96
CA ALA A 305 1.64 7.30 -26.50
C ALA A 305 1.31 6.03 -25.71
N GLY A 306 0.04 5.86 -25.28
CA GLY A 306 -0.44 4.65 -24.63
C GLY A 306 -0.60 4.79 -23.11
N ALA A 307 -0.64 6.00 -22.54
CA ALA A 307 -0.97 6.20 -21.13
C ALA A 307 -2.36 5.65 -20.78
N ASP A 308 -2.51 5.06 -19.59
CA ASP A 308 -3.80 4.54 -19.09
C ASP A 308 -4.63 5.62 -18.41
N PHE A 309 -4.00 6.64 -17.86
CA PHE A 309 -4.62 7.87 -17.36
C PHE A 309 -3.66 9.05 -17.50
N ILE A 310 -4.18 10.24 -17.40
CA ILE A 310 -3.40 11.46 -17.61
C ILE A 310 -3.66 12.44 -16.48
N LYS A 311 -2.58 12.94 -15.86
CA LYS A 311 -2.63 14.01 -14.87
C LYS A 311 -2.71 15.36 -15.58
N VAL A 312 -3.80 16.09 -15.33
CA VAL A 312 -4.04 17.41 -15.89
C VAL A 312 -3.92 18.45 -14.79
N GLY A 313 -3.12 19.49 -15.03
CA GLY A 313 -2.93 20.63 -14.14
C GLY A 313 -1.47 20.87 -13.75
N ILE A 314 -1.11 22.13 -13.58
CA ILE A 314 0.22 22.58 -13.13
C ILE A 314 0.06 23.78 -12.22
N GLY A 315 0.84 23.81 -11.12
CA GLY A 315 1.04 25.00 -10.30
C GLY A 315 -0.18 25.47 -9.52
N GLY A 316 -1.13 24.61 -9.27
CA GLY A 316 -2.37 24.99 -8.57
C GLY A 316 -2.28 25.03 -7.06
N GLY A 317 -1.12 24.90 -6.44
CA GLY A 317 -1.16 24.59 -5.03
C GLY A 317 0.05 24.92 -4.18
N SER A 318 0.91 25.75 -4.61
CA SER A 318 2.04 26.16 -3.75
C SER A 318 1.75 27.41 -2.98
#